data_049119aebd3f6608686ff40269f69418
#
_entry.id   049119aebd3f6608686ff40269f69418
#
_cell.length_a   1.000
_cell.length_b   1.000
_cell.length_c   1.000
_cell.angle_alpha   90.00
_cell.angle_beta   90.00
_cell.angle_gamma   90.00
#
_symmetry.space_group_name_H-M   'P 1'
#
loop_
_entity.id
_entity.type
_entity.pdbx_description
1 polymer ?
#
loop_
_entity_poly.entity_id
_entity_poly.type
_entity_poly.pdbx_seq_one_letter_code
_entity_poly.pdbx_strand_id
1 'polypeptide(L)'
;MKQVKRKAGKKHLSQKDVMLLLQQLFAENASKTFSMKDIFRVLKFNTHPQKMLAIDVLDDMTQDGFLKRIADNRFKLSDLITSKPQNFPSTGSGQANHQPSTINHQASTLDDDTVMHAILEEYGLPYDYPKEVEDAANEIDPTITPQDYAEREDFRDVLTFTIDPFDAKDFDDALSFRKKDGTYEVGVHIADVSHYVTEGSIIDREASKRATSIYLVDRTIPMLPERLCNFICSLRPNEEKLAYSVIFNLNENAEIQSWRLVHTVIKSDRRFTYDEVLEILNQPTPTSLPQPLPEGKGDLKSLPL
;
A
#
# COMPACT_ATOMS: atom_id res chain seq x y z
N MET A 1 -23.89 -4.47 35.72
CA MET A 1 -23.60 -4.83 34.29
C MET A 1 -24.68 -4.28 33.37
N LYS A 2 -24.48 -3.12 32.79
CA LYS A 2 -25.41 -2.58 31.78
C LYS A 2 -24.79 -2.78 30.40
N GLN A 3 -25.39 -3.71 29.63
CA GLN A 3 -25.05 -3.94 28.23
C GLN A 3 -25.38 -2.67 27.42
N VAL A 4 -24.38 -2.06 26.85
CA VAL A 4 -24.56 -1.06 25.80
C VAL A 4 -24.77 -1.82 24.48
N LYS A 5 -26.04 -2.11 24.16
CA LYS A 5 -26.44 -2.55 22.83
C LYS A 5 -26.28 -1.35 21.88
N ARG A 6 -25.15 -1.26 21.18
CA ARG A 6 -25.00 -0.32 20.05
C ARG A 6 -25.52 -0.97 18.78
N LYS A 7 -26.52 -0.34 18.17
CA LYS A 7 -27.03 -0.63 16.83
C LYS A 7 -25.88 -0.49 15.83
N ALA A 8 -25.59 -1.54 15.07
CA ALA A 8 -24.66 -1.55 13.97
C ALA A 8 -25.25 -0.76 12.78
N GLY A 9 -25.10 0.56 12.80
CA GLY A 9 -25.22 1.42 11.62
C GLY A 9 -23.79 1.73 11.15
N LYS A 10 -23.58 1.76 9.84
CA LYS A 10 -22.30 2.06 9.15
C LYS A 10 -21.60 3.31 9.73
N LYS A 11 -20.86 3.19 10.80
CA LYS A 11 -20.02 4.25 11.35
C LYS A 11 -18.59 3.97 10.92
N HIS A 12 -17.99 4.90 10.22
CA HIS A 12 -16.58 4.88 9.91
C HIS A 12 -15.83 4.89 11.26
N LEU A 13 -15.06 3.85 11.56
CA LEU A 13 -14.24 3.80 12.77
C LEU A 13 -13.04 4.71 12.54
N SER A 14 -12.77 5.62 13.46
CA SER A 14 -11.54 6.40 13.45
C SER A 14 -10.38 5.59 14.07
N GLN A 15 -9.14 5.99 13.80
CA GLN A 15 -7.93 5.42 14.40
C GLN A 15 -8.02 5.40 15.93
N LYS A 16 -8.53 6.48 16.52
CA LYS A 16 -8.77 6.59 17.95
C LYS A 16 -9.77 5.58 18.48
N ASP A 17 -10.85 5.32 17.73
CA ASP A 17 -11.85 4.31 18.13
C ASP A 17 -11.24 2.90 18.10
N VAL A 18 -10.43 2.59 17.09
CA VAL A 18 -9.75 1.30 16.96
C VAL A 18 -8.69 1.13 18.07
N MET A 19 -7.91 2.15 18.36
CA MET A 19 -6.92 2.15 19.45
C MET A 19 -7.58 1.85 20.82
N LEU A 20 -8.69 2.51 21.12
CA LEU A 20 -9.43 2.27 22.37
C LEU A 20 -9.97 0.83 22.46
N LEU A 21 -10.48 0.28 21.34
CA LEU A 21 -10.97 -1.09 21.29
C LEU A 21 -9.84 -2.10 21.52
N LEU A 22 -8.67 -1.87 20.91
CA LEU A 22 -7.49 -2.71 21.08
C LEU A 22 -6.93 -2.60 22.49
N GLN A 23 -6.79 -1.41 23.04
CA GLN A 23 -6.36 -1.20 24.43
C GLN A 23 -7.26 -1.95 25.42
N GLN A 24 -8.57 -1.86 25.23
CA GLN A 24 -9.53 -2.59 26.06
C GLN A 24 -9.38 -4.10 25.90
N LEU A 25 -9.28 -4.61 24.68
CA LEU A 25 -9.11 -6.05 24.41
C LEU A 25 -7.89 -6.61 25.15
N PHE A 26 -6.73 -5.95 25.04
CA PHE A 26 -5.51 -6.42 25.65
C PHE A 26 -5.47 -6.19 27.16
N ALA A 27 -6.03 -5.11 27.68
CA ALA A 27 -6.13 -4.85 29.12
C ALA A 27 -7.02 -5.88 29.82
N GLU A 28 -8.17 -6.24 29.25
CA GLU A 28 -9.07 -7.26 29.79
C GLU A 28 -8.49 -8.70 29.67
N ASN A 29 -7.47 -8.89 28.85
CA ASN A 29 -6.86 -10.19 28.57
C ASN A 29 -5.33 -10.14 28.68
N ALA A 30 -4.79 -9.50 29.70
CA ALA A 30 -3.37 -9.16 29.84
C ALA A 30 -2.40 -10.37 29.71
N SER A 31 -2.84 -11.57 30.08
CA SER A 31 -2.03 -12.80 30.01
C SER A 31 -2.17 -13.56 28.68
N LYS A 32 -3.10 -13.15 27.80
CA LYS A 32 -3.36 -13.84 26.54
C LYS A 32 -2.59 -13.25 25.38
N THR A 33 -2.39 -14.09 24.39
CA THR A 33 -1.84 -13.69 23.08
C THR A 33 -2.91 -13.78 22.01
N PHE A 34 -2.92 -12.82 21.10
CA PHE A 34 -3.88 -12.77 20.01
C PHE A 34 -3.15 -12.73 18.66
N SER A 35 -3.59 -13.56 17.72
CA SER A 35 -3.22 -13.38 16.32
C SER A 35 -4.08 -12.28 15.69
N MET A 36 -3.67 -11.75 14.53
CA MET A 36 -4.50 -10.83 13.72
C MET A 36 -5.92 -11.36 13.50
N LYS A 37 -6.03 -12.66 13.15
CA LYS A 37 -7.34 -13.32 12.93
C LYS A 37 -8.22 -13.31 14.19
N ASP A 38 -7.61 -13.52 15.36
CA ASP A 38 -8.33 -13.49 16.63
C ASP A 38 -8.83 -12.08 16.94
N ILE A 39 -8.01 -11.06 16.74
CA ILE A 39 -8.35 -9.66 16.95
C ILE A 39 -9.51 -9.25 16.06
N PHE A 40 -9.43 -9.53 14.74
CA PHE A 40 -10.49 -9.19 13.80
C PHE A 40 -11.83 -9.88 14.14
N ARG A 41 -11.77 -11.14 14.58
CA ARG A 41 -12.96 -11.90 14.98
C ARG A 41 -13.59 -11.34 16.24
N VAL A 42 -12.79 -11.05 17.26
CA VAL A 42 -13.27 -10.57 18.56
C VAL A 42 -13.85 -9.16 18.45
N LEU A 43 -13.15 -8.26 17.74
CA LEU A 43 -13.57 -6.88 17.56
C LEU A 43 -14.55 -6.69 16.38
N LYS A 44 -14.87 -7.79 15.65
CA LYS A 44 -15.79 -7.80 14.50
C LYS A 44 -15.39 -6.82 13.40
N PHE A 45 -14.10 -6.73 13.12
CA PHE A 45 -13.59 -6.01 11.97
C PHE A 45 -13.83 -6.86 10.70
N ASN A 46 -14.96 -6.62 10.06
CA ASN A 46 -15.43 -7.44 8.94
C ASN A 46 -15.12 -6.82 7.58
N THR A 47 -14.81 -5.52 7.55
CA THR A 47 -14.47 -4.83 6.31
C THR A 47 -12.96 -4.64 6.20
N HIS A 48 -12.47 -4.63 4.98
CA HIS A 48 -11.07 -4.47 4.70
C HIS A 48 -10.48 -3.16 5.29
N PRO A 49 -11.09 -1.96 5.14
CA PRO A 49 -10.59 -0.75 5.78
C PRO A 49 -10.49 -0.84 7.30
N GLN A 50 -11.42 -1.54 7.97
CA GLN A 50 -11.33 -1.73 9.42
C GLN A 50 -10.17 -2.62 9.83
N LYS A 51 -9.85 -3.64 9.02
CA LYS A 51 -8.72 -4.54 9.28
C LYS A 51 -7.40 -3.81 9.11
N MET A 52 -7.26 -3.02 8.04
CA MET A 52 -6.05 -2.23 7.80
C MET A 52 -5.81 -1.22 8.91
N LEU A 53 -6.81 -0.44 9.26
CA LEU A 53 -6.72 0.52 10.36
C LEU A 53 -6.33 -0.17 11.69
N ALA A 54 -6.77 -1.41 11.91
CA ALA A 54 -6.39 -2.16 13.10
C ALA A 54 -4.94 -2.66 13.04
N ILE A 55 -4.42 -2.98 11.85
CA ILE A 55 -3.01 -3.36 11.65
C ILE A 55 -2.11 -2.16 11.97
N ASP A 56 -2.41 -0.99 11.41
CA ASP A 56 -1.66 0.23 11.62
C ASP A 56 -1.59 0.58 13.11
N VAL A 57 -2.75 0.56 13.78
CA VAL A 57 -2.81 0.83 15.23
C VAL A 57 -2.07 -0.23 16.06
N LEU A 58 -2.07 -1.51 15.67
CA LEU A 58 -1.31 -2.55 16.36
C LEU A 58 0.20 -2.36 16.21
N ASP A 59 0.64 -1.92 15.05
CA ASP A 59 2.06 -1.60 14.82
C ASP A 59 2.48 -0.37 15.63
N ASP A 60 1.68 0.69 15.68
CA ASP A 60 1.88 1.86 16.54
C ASP A 60 1.98 1.45 18.02
N MET A 61 1.01 0.69 18.52
CA MET A 61 0.99 0.20 19.91
C MET A 61 2.19 -0.70 20.24
N THR A 62 2.78 -1.35 19.24
CA THR A 62 3.98 -2.17 19.40
C THR A 62 5.23 -1.30 19.44
N GLN A 63 5.32 -0.25 18.62
CA GLN A 63 6.42 0.73 18.63
C GLN A 63 6.43 1.54 19.92
N ASP A 64 5.27 1.93 20.42
CA ASP A 64 5.10 2.64 21.69
C ASP A 64 5.37 1.74 22.93
N GLY A 65 5.63 0.46 22.72
CA GLY A 65 5.91 -0.51 23.80
C GLY A 65 4.68 -0.90 24.62
N PHE A 66 3.48 -0.56 24.19
CA PHE A 66 2.23 -1.01 24.83
C PHE A 66 1.98 -2.50 24.56
N LEU A 67 2.25 -2.96 23.34
CA LEU A 67 2.19 -4.36 22.95
C LEU A 67 3.60 -4.91 22.68
N LYS A 68 3.73 -6.22 22.79
CA LYS A 68 4.89 -6.99 22.37
C LYS A 68 4.48 -7.96 21.29
N ARG A 69 5.13 -7.89 20.12
CA ARG A 69 4.99 -8.90 19.07
C ARG A 69 5.84 -10.12 19.45
N ILE A 70 5.25 -11.30 19.42
CA ILE A 70 5.91 -12.59 19.69
C ILE A 70 5.91 -13.45 18.43
N ALA A 71 6.54 -14.65 18.49
CA ALA A 71 6.56 -15.58 17.37
C ALA A 71 5.16 -15.80 16.76
N ASP A 72 5.09 -16.15 15.47
CA ASP A 72 3.86 -16.41 14.72
C ASP A 72 2.92 -15.20 14.59
N ASN A 73 3.47 -13.98 14.54
CA ASN A 73 2.67 -12.75 14.36
C ASN A 73 1.55 -12.60 15.41
N ARG A 74 1.83 -12.98 16.66
CA ARG A 74 0.91 -12.81 17.77
C ARG A 74 1.33 -11.61 18.62
N PHE A 75 0.34 -10.96 19.22
CA PHE A 75 0.52 -9.81 20.10
C PHE A 75 0.13 -10.15 21.52
N LYS A 76 0.83 -9.58 22.49
CA LYS A 76 0.46 -9.60 23.91
C LYS A 76 0.69 -8.23 24.54
N LEU A 77 0.06 -7.96 25.69
CA LEU A 77 0.36 -6.78 26.48
C LEU A 77 1.83 -6.81 26.92
N SER A 78 2.51 -5.68 26.88
CA SER A 78 3.92 -5.58 27.29
C SER A 78 4.07 -5.80 28.81
N ASP A 79 5.12 -6.53 29.18
CA ASP A 79 5.41 -6.83 30.59
C ASP A 79 5.75 -5.56 31.40
N LEU A 80 6.12 -4.45 30.74
CA LEU A 80 6.36 -3.13 31.34
C LEU A 80 5.08 -2.51 31.93
N ILE A 81 3.91 -2.86 31.41
CA ILE A 81 2.62 -2.30 31.83
C ILE A 81 1.97 -3.19 32.92
N THR A 82 2.35 -4.47 33.01
CA THR A 82 1.81 -5.42 33.99
C THR A 82 2.48 -5.31 35.35
N SER A 83 3.62 -4.64 35.47
CA SER A 83 4.25 -4.38 36.78
C SER A 83 3.51 -3.24 37.49
N LYS A 84 2.78 -3.57 38.54
CA LYS A 84 2.17 -2.59 39.50
C LYS A 84 3.21 -1.59 39.95
N PRO A 85 2.87 -0.30 40.10
CA PRO A 85 3.79 0.65 40.73
C PRO A 85 4.07 0.22 42.15
N GLN A 86 5.32 -0.13 42.47
CA GLN A 86 5.78 -0.31 43.84
C GLN A 86 5.81 1.06 44.52
N ASN A 87 5.21 1.11 45.71
CA ASN A 87 5.19 2.25 46.61
C ASN A 87 6.58 2.84 46.77
N PHE A 88 6.75 4.10 46.44
CA PHE A 88 7.89 4.88 46.91
C PHE A 88 7.68 5.26 48.40
N PRO A 89 8.65 5.04 49.28
CA PRO A 89 8.57 5.50 50.65
C PRO A 89 8.71 7.03 50.71
N SER A 90 7.80 7.64 51.44
CA SER A 90 7.86 9.05 51.82
C SER A 90 8.95 9.24 52.86
N THR A 91 10.02 9.96 52.55
CA THR A 91 10.86 10.59 53.57
C THR A 91 11.39 11.93 53.12
N GLY A 92 11.12 12.95 53.95
CA GLY A 92 12.06 14.01 54.23
C GLY A 92 11.85 15.34 53.53
N SER A 93 11.26 16.22 54.28
CA SER A 93 11.28 17.69 54.19
C SER A 93 12.55 18.32 53.61
N GLY A 94 12.36 19.17 52.59
CA GLY A 94 13.33 20.14 52.15
C GLY A 94 12.61 21.23 51.32
N GLN A 95 12.33 22.37 51.99
CA GLN A 95 11.79 23.57 51.34
C GLN A 95 12.79 24.10 50.31
N ALA A 96 12.40 24.15 49.05
CA ALA A 96 12.97 25.06 48.07
C ALA A 96 11.81 25.65 47.26
N ASN A 97 11.60 26.96 47.43
CA ASN A 97 10.70 27.78 46.68
C ASN A 97 11.12 27.76 45.19
N HIS A 98 10.38 27.03 44.37
CA HIS A 98 10.29 27.32 42.95
C HIS A 98 8.81 27.42 42.59
N GLN A 99 8.41 28.67 42.27
CA GLN A 99 7.11 28.93 41.64
C GLN A 99 7.02 28.10 40.38
N PRO A 100 5.93 27.32 40.19
CA PRO A 100 5.67 26.69 38.90
C PRO A 100 5.29 27.83 37.95
N SER A 101 6.13 28.09 36.97
CA SER A 101 5.71 28.78 35.75
C SER A 101 4.61 27.94 35.16
N THR A 102 3.39 28.45 35.19
CA THR A 102 2.24 27.95 34.45
C THR A 102 2.57 28.09 32.95
N ILE A 103 3.19 27.07 32.41
CA ILE A 103 3.17 26.86 30.96
C ILE A 103 1.70 26.54 30.64
N ASN A 104 0.98 27.53 30.16
CA ASN A 104 -0.30 27.33 29.53
C ASN A 104 -0.09 26.41 28.33
N HIS A 105 -0.27 25.10 28.54
CA HIS A 105 -0.56 24.18 27.46
C HIS A 105 -1.97 24.49 26.92
N GLN A 106 -2.14 25.62 26.24
CA GLN A 106 -3.04 25.65 25.14
C GLN A 106 -2.38 24.81 24.04
N ALA A 107 -2.61 23.50 24.10
CA ALA A 107 -2.46 22.65 22.95
C ALA A 107 -3.46 23.18 21.91
N SER A 108 -3.00 24.11 21.05
CA SER A 108 -3.63 24.31 19.77
C SER A 108 -3.60 22.93 19.12
N THR A 109 -4.74 22.34 18.89
CA THR A 109 -4.89 21.17 18.04
C THR A 109 -4.59 21.65 16.63
N LEU A 110 -3.30 21.74 16.28
CA LEU A 110 -2.90 21.75 14.87
C LEU A 110 -3.44 20.44 14.32
N ASP A 111 -4.17 20.51 13.22
CA ASP A 111 -4.57 19.28 12.54
C ASP A 111 -3.31 18.56 12.03
N ASP A 112 -3.41 17.24 11.85
CA ASP A 112 -2.28 16.43 11.43
C ASP A 112 -1.68 16.90 10.11
N ASP A 113 -2.49 17.49 9.22
CA ASP A 113 -2.03 18.09 7.96
C ASP A 113 -1.12 19.29 8.19
N THR A 114 -1.48 20.20 9.09
CA THR A 114 -0.65 21.38 9.42
C THR A 114 0.71 20.95 10.01
N VAL A 115 0.72 19.93 10.85
CA VAL A 115 1.98 19.39 11.42
C VAL A 115 2.84 18.74 10.33
N MET A 116 2.23 17.95 9.45
CA MET A 116 2.94 17.30 8.36
C MET A 116 3.52 18.32 7.38
N HIS A 117 2.76 19.37 7.01
CA HIS A 117 3.25 20.45 6.16
C HIS A 117 4.46 21.17 6.79
N ALA A 118 4.42 21.44 8.09
CA ALA A 118 5.55 22.07 8.78
C ALA A 118 6.80 21.18 8.75
N ILE A 119 6.65 19.85 8.90
CA ILE A 119 7.75 18.90 8.80
C ILE A 119 8.32 18.90 7.38
N LEU A 120 7.46 18.81 6.36
CA LEU A 120 7.89 18.82 4.97
C LEU A 120 8.64 20.08 4.59
N GLU A 121 8.16 21.25 5.08
CA GLU A 121 8.82 22.53 4.89
C GLU A 121 10.18 22.59 5.59
N GLU A 122 10.29 22.08 6.82
CA GLU A 122 11.55 22.01 7.57
C GLU A 122 12.62 21.20 6.83
N TYR A 123 12.22 20.10 6.20
CA TYR A 123 13.12 19.24 5.41
C TYR A 123 13.26 19.68 3.95
N GLY A 124 12.63 20.77 3.54
CA GLY A 124 12.68 21.28 2.16
C GLY A 124 12.04 20.35 1.13
N LEU A 125 11.08 19.53 1.56
CA LEU A 125 10.39 18.57 0.69
C LEU A 125 9.18 19.26 0.03
N PRO A 126 9.11 19.32 -1.31
CA PRO A 126 8.01 19.97 -2.02
C PRO A 126 6.77 19.06 -1.97
N TYR A 127 5.72 19.46 -1.29
CA TYR A 127 4.47 18.71 -1.22
C TYR A 127 3.42 19.17 -2.24
N ASP A 128 3.40 20.44 -2.58
CA ASP A 128 2.50 20.99 -3.60
C ASP A 128 3.18 21.08 -4.97
N TYR A 129 2.37 20.97 -6.03
CA TYR A 129 2.82 21.27 -7.39
C TYR A 129 2.56 22.74 -7.71
N PRO A 130 3.45 23.39 -8.50
CA PRO A 130 3.10 24.64 -9.15
C PRO A 130 1.82 24.46 -9.98
N LYS A 131 0.90 25.45 -9.89
CA LYS A 131 -0.39 25.38 -10.57
C LYS A 131 -0.26 25.11 -12.08
N GLU A 132 0.72 25.71 -12.72
CA GLU A 132 0.99 25.52 -14.14
C GLU A 132 1.42 24.08 -14.49
N VAL A 133 2.00 23.34 -13.56
CA VAL A 133 2.35 21.92 -13.74
C VAL A 133 1.10 21.04 -13.62
N GLU A 134 0.23 21.34 -12.65
CA GLU A 134 -1.06 20.66 -12.51
C GLU A 134 -1.98 20.94 -13.70
N ASP A 135 -2.07 22.19 -14.15
CA ASP A 135 -2.85 22.58 -15.32
C ASP A 135 -2.34 21.82 -16.57
N ALA A 136 -1.03 21.78 -16.77
CA ALA A 136 -0.44 21.03 -17.90
C ALA A 136 -0.72 19.53 -17.83
N ALA A 137 -0.66 18.93 -16.63
CA ALA A 137 -1.02 17.52 -16.44
C ALA A 137 -2.51 17.26 -16.71
N ASN A 138 -3.38 18.21 -16.37
CA ASN A 138 -4.82 18.13 -16.62
C ASN A 138 -5.19 18.27 -18.11
N GLU A 139 -4.36 18.91 -18.91
CA GLU A 139 -4.55 19.05 -20.36
C GLU A 139 -4.12 17.80 -21.15
N ILE A 140 -3.37 16.87 -20.55
CA ILE A 140 -2.96 15.64 -21.22
C ILE A 140 -4.18 14.78 -21.58
N ASP A 141 -4.32 14.49 -22.87
CA ASP A 141 -5.32 13.54 -23.37
C ASP A 141 -4.87 12.09 -23.09
N PRO A 142 -5.63 11.31 -22.31
CA PRO A 142 -5.30 9.92 -22.01
C PRO A 142 -5.67 8.96 -23.15
N THR A 143 -6.25 9.44 -24.26
CA THR A 143 -6.78 8.62 -25.34
C THR A 143 -5.64 7.90 -26.08
N ILE A 144 -5.71 6.58 -26.12
CA ILE A 144 -4.82 5.76 -26.94
C ILE A 144 -5.34 5.81 -28.37
N THR A 145 -4.53 6.31 -29.30
CA THR A 145 -4.91 6.52 -30.69
C THR A 145 -4.73 5.26 -31.54
N PRO A 146 -5.38 5.16 -32.72
CA PRO A 146 -5.12 4.06 -33.64
C PRO A 146 -3.65 3.92 -34.05
N GLN A 147 -2.90 5.03 -34.07
CA GLN A 147 -1.46 5.01 -34.39
C GLN A 147 -0.67 4.37 -33.23
N ASP A 148 -1.02 4.68 -31.98
CA ASP A 148 -0.38 4.07 -30.81
C ASP A 148 -0.53 2.55 -30.84
N TYR A 149 -1.70 2.03 -31.22
CA TYR A 149 -1.90 0.58 -31.40
C TYR A 149 -1.05 0.00 -32.54
N ALA A 150 -0.91 0.74 -33.63
CA ALA A 150 -0.19 0.25 -34.81
C ALA A 150 1.34 0.18 -34.58
N GLU A 151 1.87 1.00 -33.70
CA GLU A 151 3.31 1.09 -33.39
C GLU A 151 3.74 0.21 -32.22
N ARG A 152 2.80 -0.54 -31.59
CA ARG A 152 3.02 -1.32 -30.38
C ARG A 152 2.63 -2.78 -30.56
N GLU A 153 3.32 -3.67 -29.85
CA GLU A 153 2.86 -5.06 -29.73
C GLU A 153 1.62 -5.13 -28.83
N ASP A 154 0.62 -5.90 -29.27
CA ASP A 154 -0.64 -6.06 -28.56
C ASP A 154 -0.55 -7.18 -27.50
N PHE A 155 -0.60 -6.81 -26.24
CA PHE A 155 -0.62 -7.70 -25.07
C PHE A 155 -1.95 -7.68 -24.33
N ARG A 156 -3.01 -7.05 -24.88
CA ARG A 156 -4.31 -6.92 -24.19
C ARG A 156 -5.00 -8.24 -23.92
N ASP A 157 -4.71 -9.26 -24.72
CA ASP A 157 -5.25 -10.61 -24.57
C ASP A 157 -4.27 -11.58 -23.89
N VAL A 158 -3.13 -11.10 -23.39
CA VAL A 158 -2.18 -11.88 -22.60
C VAL A 158 -2.51 -11.70 -21.12
N LEU A 159 -2.51 -12.80 -20.36
CA LEU A 159 -2.69 -12.76 -18.90
C LEU A 159 -1.68 -11.81 -18.29
N THR A 160 -2.16 -10.74 -17.70
CA THR A 160 -1.32 -9.65 -17.16
C THR A 160 -1.85 -9.24 -15.79
N PHE A 161 -0.94 -8.97 -14.85
CA PHE A 161 -1.29 -8.57 -13.48
C PHE A 161 -0.20 -7.69 -12.85
N THR A 162 -0.58 -6.91 -11.84
CA THR A 162 0.34 -6.14 -10.99
C THR A 162 0.41 -6.76 -9.60
N ILE A 163 1.52 -6.50 -8.86
CA ILE A 163 1.73 -6.94 -7.46
C ILE A 163 2.29 -5.77 -6.68
N ASP A 164 1.45 -5.16 -5.84
CA ASP A 164 1.74 -3.89 -5.22
C ASP A 164 1.34 -3.87 -3.73
N PRO A 165 1.85 -2.91 -2.93
CA PRO A 165 1.32 -2.64 -1.60
C PRO A 165 -0.20 -2.42 -1.65
N PHE A 166 -0.88 -2.78 -0.58
CA PHE A 166 -2.34 -2.72 -0.52
C PHE A 166 -2.92 -1.34 -0.86
N ASP A 167 -2.30 -0.28 -0.39
CA ASP A 167 -2.72 1.12 -0.53
C ASP A 167 -2.17 1.82 -1.78
N ALA A 168 -1.32 1.15 -2.57
CA ALA A 168 -0.78 1.69 -3.82
C ALA A 168 -1.89 2.06 -4.81
N LYS A 169 -1.69 3.18 -5.50
CA LYS A 169 -2.54 3.70 -6.59
C LYS A 169 -1.76 3.86 -7.89
N ASP A 170 -0.46 3.93 -7.78
CA ASP A 170 0.55 4.12 -8.82
C ASP A 170 1.14 2.76 -9.19
N PHE A 171 0.47 2.03 -10.07
CA PHE A 171 0.95 0.73 -10.55
C PHE A 171 1.91 0.97 -11.72
N ASP A 172 3.20 1.03 -11.42
CA ASP A 172 4.24 1.39 -12.37
C ASP A 172 4.69 0.20 -13.21
N ASP A 173 4.55 -1.03 -12.69
CA ASP A 173 4.94 -2.25 -13.38
C ASP A 173 3.87 -3.33 -13.35
N ALA A 174 3.91 -4.19 -14.37
CA ALA A 174 3.04 -5.34 -14.48
C ALA A 174 3.82 -6.53 -15.06
N LEU A 175 3.34 -7.72 -14.74
CA LEU A 175 3.85 -8.98 -15.28
C LEU A 175 2.84 -9.61 -16.20
N SER A 176 3.31 -10.17 -17.32
CA SER A 176 2.47 -11.01 -18.17
C SER A 176 3.07 -12.40 -18.35
N PHE A 177 2.19 -13.36 -18.63
CA PHE A 177 2.59 -14.75 -18.81
C PHE A 177 1.72 -15.42 -19.85
N ARG A 178 2.35 -16.12 -20.80
CA ARG A 178 1.67 -17.08 -21.69
C ARG A 178 2.60 -18.20 -22.10
N LYS A 179 2.02 -19.38 -22.38
CA LYS A 179 2.74 -20.45 -23.06
C LYS A 179 2.63 -20.26 -24.57
N LYS A 180 3.76 -20.31 -25.28
CA LYS A 180 3.83 -20.12 -26.71
C LYS A 180 4.88 -21.05 -27.32
N ASP A 181 4.49 -21.84 -28.32
CA ASP A 181 5.39 -22.70 -29.11
C ASP A 181 6.28 -23.61 -28.24
N GLY A 182 5.74 -24.15 -27.14
CA GLY A 182 6.49 -25.02 -26.22
C GLY A 182 7.43 -24.29 -25.26
N THR A 183 7.48 -22.98 -25.30
CA THR A 183 8.24 -22.11 -24.39
C THR A 183 7.29 -21.26 -23.54
N TYR A 184 7.83 -20.52 -22.56
CA TYR A 184 7.09 -19.56 -21.75
C TYR A 184 7.50 -18.15 -22.13
N GLU A 185 6.55 -17.35 -22.55
CA GLU A 185 6.76 -15.92 -22.77
C GLU A 185 6.34 -15.19 -21.51
N VAL A 186 7.30 -14.47 -20.90
CA VAL A 186 7.11 -13.65 -19.68
C VAL A 186 7.40 -12.22 -20.05
N GLY A 187 6.43 -11.33 -19.83
CA GLY A 187 6.58 -9.89 -20.01
C GLY A 187 6.76 -9.18 -18.67
N VAL A 188 7.67 -8.22 -18.66
CA VAL A 188 7.76 -7.18 -17.63
C VAL A 188 7.44 -5.87 -18.31
N HIS A 189 6.35 -5.24 -17.90
CA HIS A 189 5.79 -4.05 -18.50
C HIS A 189 5.94 -2.88 -17.55
N ILE A 190 6.58 -1.81 -17.98
CA ILE A 190 6.71 -0.56 -17.22
C ILE A 190 5.81 0.48 -17.88
N ALA A 191 5.06 1.25 -17.10
CA ALA A 191 4.23 2.32 -17.61
C ALA A 191 5.02 3.26 -18.54
N ASP A 192 4.52 3.48 -19.77
CA ASP A 192 5.19 4.34 -20.76
C ASP A 192 4.93 5.82 -20.47
N VAL A 193 5.53 6.31 -19.38
CA VAL A 193 5.41 7.70 -18.92
C VAL A 193 5.94 8.65 -19.99
N SER A 194 6.98 8.26 -20.73
CA SER A 194 7.62 9.09 -21.76
C SER A 194 6.72 9.39 -22.97
N HIS A 195 5.67 8.61 -23.17
CA HIS A 195 4.63 8.90 -24.15
C HIS A 195 3.84 10.16 -23.78
N TYR A 196 3.58 10.40 -22.51
CA TYR A 196 2.77 11.52 -22.02
C TYR A 196 3.61 12.70 -21.53
N VAL A 197 4.77 12.43 -20.96
CA VAL A 197 5.68 13.43 -20.41
C VAL A 197 6.88 13.57 -21.34
N THR A 198 6.82 14.56 -22.21
CA THR A 198 7.91 14.80 -23.19
C THR A 198 9.08 15.51 -22.53
N GLU A 199 10.29 15.20 -23.02
CA GLU A 199 11.54 15.81 -22.54
C GLU A 199 11.49 17.35 -22.68
N GLY A 200 11.91 18.06 -21.63
CA GLY A 200 11.91 19.52 -21.56
C GLY A 200 10.54 20.16 -21.33
N SER A 201 9.46 19.38 -21.19
CA SER A 201 8.14 19.90 -20.82
C SER A 201 8.17 20.50 -19.40
N ILE A 202 7.13 21.26 -19.03
CA ILE A 202 7.02 21.80 -17.68
C ILE A 202 6.91 20.70 -16.62
N ILE A 203 6.23 19.60 -16.98
CA ILE A 203 6.08 18.43 -16.10
C ILE A 203 7.42 17.71 -15.93
N ASP A 204 8.16 17.48 -17.03
CA ASP A 204 9.49 16.85 -17.00
C ASP A 204 10.49 17.65 -16.15
N ARG A 205 10.50 18.98 -16.30
CA ARG A 205 11.37 19.84 -15.47
C ARG A 205 11.01 19.78 -13.98
N GLU A 206 9.73 19.71 -13.65
CA GLU A 206 9.31 19.57 -12.25
C GLU A 206 9.64 18.20 -11.70
N ALA A 207 9.39 17.13 -12.47
CA ALA A 207 9.75 15.76 -12.11
C ALA A 207 11.27 15.63 -11.89
N SER A 208 12.08 16.26 -12.73
CA SER A 208 13.55 16.29 -12.60
C SER A 208 14.01 16.98 -11.30
N LYS A 209 13.31 18.03 -10.84
CA LYS A 209 13.61 18.67 -9.55
C LYS A 209 13.23 17.79 -8.36
N ARG A 210 12.08 17.10 -8.44
CA ARG A 210 11.62 16.18 -7.39
C ARG A 210 12.48 14.92 -7.32
N ALA A 211 12.92 14.42 -8.46
CA ALA A 211 13.79 13.26 -8.66
C ALA A 211 13.19 11.91 -8.21
N THR A 212 12.25 11.88 -7.27
CA THR A 212 11.62 10.67 -6.74
C THR A 212 10.25 10.96 -6.14
N SER A 213 9.42 9.94 -6.00
CA SER A 213 8.26 9.97 -5.12
C SER A 213 8.71 9.74 -3.67
N ILE A 214 8.02 10.38 -2.71
CA ILE A 214 8.32 10.29 -1.29
C ILE A 214 7.12 9.63 -0.60
N TYR A 215 7.34 8.47 0.00
CA TYR A 215 6.31 7.70 0.69
C TYR A 215 6.41 7.96 2.18
N LEU A 216 5.42 8.66 2.73
CA LEU A 216 5.27 8.94 4.15
C LEU A 216 4.31 7.94 4.79
N VAL A 217 4.16 8.01 6.10
CA VAL A 217 3.33 7.07 6.87
C VAL A 217 1.84 7.14 6.47
N ASP A 218 1.36 8.33 6.15
CA ASP A 218 -0.06 8.63 5.90
C ASP A 218 -0.36 9.12 4.47
N ARG A 219 0.68 9.45 3.69
CA ARG A 219 0.53 10.00 2.34
C ARG A 219 1.75 9.76 1.47
N THR A 220 1.56 9.92 0.17
CA THR A 220 2.63 9.94 -0.82
C THR A 220 2.73 11.33 -1.42
N ILE A 221 3.96 11.83 -1.59
CA ILE A 221 4.27 13.01 -2.38
C ILE A 221 4.87 12.52 -3.70
N PRO A 222 4.08 12.43 -4.76
CA PRO A 222 4.54 11.78 -5.97
C PRO A 222 5.51 12.67 -6.76
N MET A 223 6.39 12.04 -7.55
CA MET A 223 7.29 12.73 -8.47
C MET A 223 6.53 13.39 -9.63
N LEU A 224 5.45 12.77 -10.07
CA LEU A 224 4.57 13.26 -11.13
C LEU A 224 3.19 13.60 -10.56
N PRO A 225 2.47 14.61 -11.12
CA PRO A 225 1.09 14.90 -10.70
C PRO A 225 0.21 13.67 -10.64
N GLU A 226 -0.67 13.58 -9.62
CA GLU A 226 -1.51 12.41 -9.36
C GLU A 226 -2.33 11.96 -10.59
N ARG A 227 -2.75 12.91 -11.42
CA ARG A 227 -3.43 12.60 -12.68
C ARG A 227 -2.61 11.68 -13.58
N LEU A 228 -1.29 11.81 -13.57
CA LEU A 228 -0.39 10.95 -14.33
C LEU A 228 -0.09 9.66 -13.59
N CYS A 229 0.51 9.73 -12.40
CA CYS A 229 1.00 8.55 -11.69
C CYS A 229 -0.13 7.63 -11.20
N ASN A 230 -1.27 8.17 -10.73
CA ASN A 230 -2.36 7.35 -10.19
C ASN A 230 -3.41 6.96 -11.24
N PHE A 231 -3.44 7.61 -12.42
CA PHE A 231 -4.49 7.39 -13.42
C PHE A 231 -3.96 7.09 -14.81
N ILE A 232 -3.37 8.07 -15.50
CA ILE A 232 -3.04 7.94 -16.94
C ILE A 232 -1.98 6.86 -17.14
N CYS A 233 -0.87 6.92 -16.40
CA CYS A 233 0.24 5.99 -16.51
C CYS A 233 0.03 4.71 -15.69
N SER A 234 -0.70 4.77 -14.57
CA SER A 234 -0.91 3.61 -13.70
C SER A 234 -1.54 2.42 -14.45
N LEU A 235 -0.90 1.24 -14.37
CA LEU A 235 -1.30 0.02 -15.07
C LEU A 235 -2.51 -0.66 -14.39
N ARG A 236 -3.59 0.10 -14.26
CA ARG A 236 -4.81 -0.27 -13.53
C ARG A 236 -5.53 -1.45 -14.17
N PRO A 237 -6.14 -2.35 -13.35
CA PRO A 237 -6.85 -3.51 -13.87
C PRO A 237 -8.03 -3.13 -14.76
N ASN A 238 -8.21 -3.89 -15.84
CA ASN A 238 -9.27 -3.74 -16.84
C ASN A 238 -9.21 -2.46 -17.70
N GLU A 239 -8.15 -1.68 -17.58
CA GLU A 239 -7.89 -0.51 -18.43
C GLU A 239 -6.78 -0.82 -19.43
N GLU A 240 -6.93 -0.32 -20.67
CA GLU A 240 -5.85 -0.38 -21.66
C GLU A 240 -4.81 0.67 -21.32
N LYS A 241 -3.53 0.28 -21.33
CA LYS A 241 -2.41 1.12 -20.95
C LYS A 241 -1.24 0.95 -21.89
N LEU A 242 -0.52 2.03 -22.10
CA LEU A 242 0.74 2.02 -22.83
C LEU A 242 1.88 1.64 -21.90
N ALA A 243 2.72 0.73 -22.36
CA ALA A 243 3.88 0.28 -21.60
C ALA A 243 5.12 0.16 -22.49
N TYR A 244 6.28 0.28 -21.86
CA TYR A 244 7.57 -0.12 -22.41
C TYR A 244 8.00 -1.41 -21.75
N SER A 245 8.27 -2.44 -22.52
CA SER A 245 8.28 -3.80 -22.01
C SER A 245 9.54 -4.56 -22.40
N VAL A 246 10.00 -5.41 -21.51
CA VAL A 246 10.93 -6.49 -21.86
C VAL A 246 10.16 -7.80 -21.89
N ILE A 247 10.30 -8.53 -22.99
CA ILE A 247 9.62 -9.81 -23.21
C ILE A 247 10.67 -10.89 -23.29
N PHE A 248 10.64 -11.82 -22.34
CA PHE A 248 11.54 -12.96 -22.24
C PHE A 248 10.88 -14.22 -22.80
N ASN A 249 11.63 -15.01 -23.55
CA ASN A 249 11.28 -16.41 -23.87
C ASN A 249 12.10 -17.32 -22.97
N LEU A 250 11.42 -18.15 -22.19
CA LEU A 250 12.02 -19.08 -21.23
C LEU A 250 11.74 -20.51 -21.67
N ASN A 251 12.70 -21.42 -21.43
CA ASN A 251 12.45 -22.85 -21.54
C ASN A 251 11.78 -23.39 -20.25
N GLU A 252 11.54 -24.72 -20.20
CA GLU A 252 10.93 -25.39 -19.04
C GLU A 252 11.75 -25.29 -17.74
N ASN A 253 13.05 -25.01 -17.84
CA ASN A 253 13.94 -24.80 -16.71
C ASN A 253 14.04 -23.33 -16.30
N ALA A 254 13.19 -22.45 -16.83
CA ALA A 254 13.23 -20.99 -16.66
C ALA A 254 14.53 -20.33 -17.15
N GLU A 255 15.26 -20.96 -18.07
CA GLU A 255 16.44 -20.39 -18.69
C GLU A 255 16.03 -19.46 -19.84
N ILE A 256 16.59 -18.24 -19.86
CA ILE A 256 16.30 -17.25 -20.91
C ILE A 256 16.90 -17.72 -22.22
N GLN A 257 16.04 -17.99 -23.23
CA GLN A 257 16.43 -18.34 -24.58
C GLN A 257 16.62 -17.10 -25.47
N SER A 258 15.77 -16.12 -25.28
CA SER A 258 15.83 -14.82 -25.97
C SER A 258 15.04 -13.76 -25.19
N TRP A 259 15.28 -12.52 -25.53
CA TRP A 259 14.50 -11.38 -25.02
C TRP A 259 14.41 -10.27 -26.05
N ARG A 260 13.42 -9.39 -25.92
CA ARG A 260 13.29 -8.18 -26.72
C ARG A 260 12.72 -7.03 -25.89
N LEU A 261 13.11 -5.81 -26.26
CA LEU A 261 12.52 -4.58 -25.74
C LEU A 261 11.52 -4.05 -26.77
N VAL A 262 10.34 -3.66 -26.34
CA VAL A 262 9.27 -3.28 -27.23
C VAL A 262 8.26 -2.37 -26.52
N HIS A 263 7.69 -1.41 -27.26
CA HIS A 263 6.51 -0.70 -26.81
C HIS A 263 5.29 -1.64 -26.94
N THR A 264 4.44 -1.67 -25.90
CA THR A 264 3.26 -2.54 -25.86
C THR A 264 2.00 -1.76 -25.51
N VAL A 265 0.86 -2.31 -25.89
CA VAL A 265 -0.43 -2.00 -25.26
C VAL A 265 -0.82 -3.19 -24.44
N ILE A 266 -1.05 -2.98 -23.13
CA ILE A 266 -1.45 -4.02 -22.20
C ILE A 266 -2.84 -3.75 -21.63
N LYS A 267 -3.44 -4.78 -21.05
CA LYS A 267 -4.64 -4.66 -20.22
C LYS A 267 -4.49 -5.60 -19.04
N SER A 268 -4.17 -5.05 -17.88
CA SER A 268 -4.03 -5.83 -16.66
C SER A 268 -5.36 -6.49 -16.30
N ASP A 269 -5.35 -7.78 -16.04
CA ASP A 269 -6.54 -8.54 -15.64
C ASP A 269 -6.81 -8.44 -14.15
N ARG A 270 -5.75 -8.30 -13.34
CA ARG A 270 -5.87 -8.28 -11.88
C ARG A 270 -4.72 -7.51 -11.23
N ARG A 271 -5.04 -6.83 -10.15
CA ARG A 271 -4.06 -6.37 -9.19
C ARG A 271 -4.01 -7.32 -8.00
N PHE A 272 -2.82 -7.76 -7.62
CA PHE A 272 -2.56 -8.50 -6.39
C PHE A 272 -1.90 -7.59 -5.35
N THR A 273 -2.12 -7.90 -4.08
CA THR A 273 -1.28 -7.38 -3.00
C THR A 273 -0.14 -8.34 -2.71
N TYR A 274 0.94 -7.86 -2.07
CA TYR A 274 2.04 -8.72 -1.62
C TYR A 274 1.56 -9.86 -0.73
N ASP A 275 0.61 -9.59 0.17
CA ASP A 275 0.05 -10.61 1.07
C ASP A 275 -0.73 -11.69 0.31
N GLU A 276 -1.56 -11.31 -0.67
CA GLU A 276 -2.28 -12.26 -1.52
C GLU A 276 -1.31 -13.18 -2.26
N VAL A 277 -0.24 -12.64 -2.84
CA VAL A 277 0.77 -13.45 -3.54
C VAL A 277 1.50 -14.37 -2.56
N LEU A 278 1.87 -13.88 -1.39
CA LEU A 278 2.50 -14.69 -0.36
C LEU A 278 1.60 -15.84 0.09
N GLU A 279 0.30 -15.58 0.25
CA GLU A 279 -0.68 -16.65 0.57
C GLU A 279 -0.75 -17.70 -0.55
N ILE A 280 -0.75 -17.28 -1.82
CA ILE A 280 -0.77 -18.18 -2.99
C ILE A 280 0.51 -19.05 -3.01
N LEU A 281 1.68 -18.45 -2.82
CA LEU A 281 2.97 -19.15 -2.86
C LEU A 281 3.14 -20.14 -1.70
N ASN A 282 2.51 -19.87 -0.56
CA ASN A 282 2.55 -20.76 0.61
C ASN A 282 1.53 -21.91 0.56
N GLN A 283 0.63 -21.91 -0.43
CA GLN A 283 -0.28 -23.05 -0.61
C GLN A 283 0.51 -24.26 -1.13
N PRO A 284 0.21 -25.48 -0.66
CA PRO A 284 0.83 -26.67 -1.21
C PRO A 284 0.50 -26.75 -2.71
N THR A 285 1.53 -26.92 -3.53
CA THR A 285 1.36 -27.09 -4.98
C THR A 285 0.36 -28.23 -5.22
N PRO A 286 -0.72 -28.02 -5.98
CA PRO A 286 -1.66 -29.09 -6.28
C PRO A 286 -0.90 -30.28 -6.87
N THR A 287 -1.09 -31.45 -6.31
CA THR A 287 -0.41 -32.72 -6.72
C THR A 287 -0.80 -33.17 -8.13
N SER A 288 -1.80 -32.56 -8.72
CA SER A 288 -2.15 -32.66 -10.13
C SER A 288 -2.18 -31.26 -10.72
N LEU A 289 -1.29 -31.00 -11.67
CA LEU A 289 -1.42 -29.80 -12.50
C LEU A 289 -2.86 -29.76 -13.06
N PRO A 290 -3.59 -28.66 -12.88
CA PRO A 290 -4.82 -28.46 -13.65
C PRO A 290 -4.47 -28.67 -15.12
N GLN A 291 -5.42 -29.22 -15.88
CA GLN A 291 -5.25 -29.37 -17.33
C GLN A 291 -4.70 -28.04 -17.90
N PRO A 292 -3.80 -28.11 -18.88
CA PRO A 292 -3.22 -26.89 -19.46
C PRO A 292 -4.35 -25.92 -19.79
N LEU A 293 -4.18 -24.68 -19.32
CA LEU A 293 -5.12 -23.60 -19.63
C LEU A 293 -5.33 -23.60 -21.15
N PRO A 294 -6.59 -23.48 -21.62
CA PRO A 294 -6.85 -23.34 -23.03
C PRO A 294 -6.02 -22.17 -23.58
N GLU A 295 -5.56 -22.31 -24.82
CA GLU A 295 -4.87 -21.23 -25.50
C GLU A 295 -5.78 -19.99 -25.49
N GLY A 296 -5.40 -18.95 -24.75
CA GLY A 296 -6.20 -17.78 -24.46
C GLY A 296 -6.07 -17.33 -23.00
N LYS A 297 -6.70 -16.21 -22.63
CA LYS A 297 -6.73 -15.74 -21.24
C LYS A 297 -7.24 -16.81 -20.28
N GLY A 298 -6.39 -17.29 -19.41
CA GLY A 298 -6.82 -18.14 -18.29
C GLY A 298 -7.82 -17.34 -17.42
N ASP A 299 -8.92 -17.98 -17.03
CA ASP A 299 -9.89 -17.33 -16.13
C ASP A 299 -9.29 -17.19 -14.74
N LEU A 300 -8.76 -16.00 -14.42
CA LEU A 300 -8.24 -15.64 -13.10
C LEU A 300 -9.27 -15.79 -11.97
N LYS A 301 -10.57 -15.90 -12.30
CA LYS A 301 -11.65 -16.12 -11.33
C LYS A 301 -11.67 -17.55 -10.81
N SER A 302 -10.99 -18.47 -11.47
CA SER A 302 -10.93 -19.88 -11.09
C SER A 302 -9.71 -20.25 -10.23
N LEU A 303 -8.82 -19.32 -9.93
CA LEU A 303 -7.76 -19.54 -8.96
C LEU A 303 -8.40 -19.67 -7.56
N PRO A 304 -8.13 -20.74 -6.81
CA PRO A 304 -8.63 -20.86 -5.45
C PRO A 304 -8.02 -19.73 -4.60
N LEU A 305 -8.90 -18.93 -3.99
CA LEU A 305 -8.56 -17.97 -2.94
C LEU A 305 -8.34 -18.72 -1.62
#